data_9b9d9940c5e4561dfcafea4735c30dab
#
_entry.id   9b9d9940c5e4561dfcafea4735c30dab
#
_cell.length_a   1.000
_cell.length_b   1.000
_cell.length_c   1.000
_cell.angle_alpha   90.00
_cell.angle_beta   90.00
_cell.angle_gamma   90.00
#
_symmetry.space_group_name_H-M   'P 1'
#
loop_
_entity.id
_entity.type
_entity.pdbx_description
1 polymer ?
#
loop_
_entity_poly.entity_id
_entity_poly.type
_entity_poly.pdbx_seq_one_letter_code
_entity_poly.pdbx_strand_id
1 'polypeptide(L)'
;DGYLFRFKANPAFGNDQSFVSFPGVGDLNVAYRGNARLTDFVFRKNGQDVTFLNENVGTQEFLGNLNDYTHLGVSAAIPVMSFGFKGFHGYNTISVSASTSASLKVPKDLFRLLKEGTNIQSYDISHAAAHLTATAEVALNHSHQITKDLRIGATLKILVGAGDLDMNFEKAKLTLDGDYWTAVT
;
A
#
# COMPACT_ATOMS: atom_id res chain seq x y z
N ASP A 1 -14.42 -26.40 -6.62
CA ASP A 1 -13.32 -25.50 -6.33
C ASP A 1 -13.49 -24.87 -4.97
N GLY A 2 -12.81 -25.46 -3.98
CA GLY A 2 -13.04 -25.25 -2.56
C GLY A 2 -12.39 -24.01 -1.93
N TYR A 3 -12.27 -22.88 -2.64
CA TYR A 3 -11.71 -21.66 -2.06
C TYR A 3 -12.68 -21.03 -1.06
N LEU A 4 -12.35 -21.09 0.22
CA LEU A 4 -13.21 -20.69 1.33
C LEU A 4 -13.49 -19.18 1.38
N PHE A 5 -12.57 -18.34 0.88
CA PHE A 5 -12.65 -16.88 0.99
C PHE A 5 -13.17 -16.18 -0.28
N ARG A 6 -13.77 -16.90 -1.21
CA ARG A 6 -14.33 -16.34 -2.46
C ARG A 6 -15.37 -15.24 -2.23
N PHE A 7 -16.02 -15.19 -1.07
CA PHE A 7 -16.93 -14.13 -0.67
C PHE A 7 -16.25 -12.75 -0.58
N LYS A 8 -14.92 -12.71 -0.37
CA LYS A 8 -14.15 -11.45 -0.37
C LYS A 8 -14.06 -10.82 -1.76
N ALA A 9 -14.01 -11.65 -2.81
CA ALA A 9 -13.99 -11.18 -4.19
C ALA A 9 -15.40 -10.79 -4.67
N ASN A 10 -16.41 -11.56 -4.28
CA ASN A 10 -17.81 -11.28 -4.60
C ASN A 10 -18.71 -11.74 -3.44
N PRO A 11 -19.42 -10.81 -2.77
CA PRO A 11 -20.30 -11.11 -1.65
C PRO A 11 -21.38 -12.15 -1.94
N ALA A 12 -21.79 -12.33 -3.20
CA ALA A 12 -22.76 -13.32 -3.61
C ALA A 12 -22.25 -14.77 -3.50
N PHE A 13 -20.93 -14.98 -3.43
CA PHE A 13 -20.36 -16.32 -3.34
C PHE A 13 -20.47 -16.87 -1.92
N GLY A 14 -21.43 -17.75 -1.70
CA GLY A 14 -21.52 -18.59 -0.50
C GLY A 14 -20.69 -19.88 -0.65
N ASN A 15 -20.48 -20.58 0.45
CA ASN A 15 -19.90 -21.94 0.46
C ASN A 15 -20.97 -23.00 0.70
N ASP A 16 -20.63 -24.25 0.39
CA ASP A 16 -21.55 -25.37 0.61
C ASP A 16 -21.44 -25.92 2.03
N GLN A 17 -20.34 -25.64 2.71
CA GLN A 17 -20.03 -26.11 4.06
C GLN A 17 -19.73 -24.96 5.00
N SER A 18 -20.05 -25.15 6.28
CA SER A 18 -19.59 -24.26 7.34
C SER A 18 -18.08 -24.41 7.54
N PHE A 19 -17.40 -23.31 7.88
CA PHE A 19 -15.98 -23.33 8.14
C PHE A 19 -15.60 -22.37 9.27
N VAL A 20 -14.45 -22.66 9.88
CA VAL A 20 -13.74 -21.74 10.77
C VAL A 20 -12.32 -21.63 10.25
N SER A 21 -11.82 -20.41 10.17
CA SER A 21 -10.43 -20.13 9.78
C SER A 21 -9.76 -19.32 10.87
N PHE A 22 -8.51 -19.66 11.16
CA PHE A 22 -7.65 -19.02 12.15
C PHE A 22 -6.52 -18.21 11.50
N PRO A 23 -5.76 -17.40 12.26
CA PRO A 23 -4.65 -16.62 11.75
C PRO A 23 -3.64 -17.49 11.00
N GLY A 24 -3.17 -16.98 9.86
CA GLY A 24 -2.23 -17.69 8.98
C GLY A 24 -2.87 -18.69 8.02
N VAL A 25 -4.17 -18.96 8.15
CA VAL A 25 -4.95 -19.72 7.17
C VAL A 25 -5.84 -18.74 6.40
N GLY A 26 -5.41 -18.37 5.23
CA GLY A 26 -6.17 -17.45 4.37
C GLY A 26 -5.24 -16.55 3.54
N ASP A 27 -5.84 -15.66 2.76
CA ASP A 27 -5.10 -14.80 1.84
C ASP A 27 -4.39 -13.67 2.56
N LEU A 28 -3.08 -13.63 2.40
CA LEU A 28 -2.33 -12.41 2.54
C LEU A 28 -2.61 -11.53 1.30
N ASN A 29 -3.24 -10.40 1.50
CA ASN A 29 -3.43 -9.42 0.43
C ASN A 29 -2.38 -8.33 0.57
N VAL A 30 -1.57 -8.15 -0.45
CA VAL A 30 -0.60 -7.05 -0.54
C VAL A 30 -0.90 -6.27 -1.81
N ALA A 31 -1.07 -4.96 -1.66
CA ALA A 31 -1.30 -4.08 -2.80
C ALA A 31 -0.25 -2.96 -2.81
N TYR A 32 0.23 -2.66 -3.99
CA TYR A 32 1.09 -1.51 -4.28
C TYR A 32 0.32 -0.48 -5.10
N ARG A 33 0.50 0.79 -4.77
CA ARG A 33 -0.01 1.93 -5.52
C ARG A 33 1.08 2.98 -5.63
N GLY A 34 1.21 3.61 -6.80
CA GLY A 34 2.20 4.66 -6.96
C GLY A 34 2.28 5.15 -8.39
N ASN A 35 3.04 6.23 -8.57
CA ASN A 35 3.34 6.81 -9.87
C ASN A 35 4.80 6.55 -10.32
N ALA A 36 5.53 5.72 -9.58
CA ALA A 36 6.87 5.27 -9.93
C ALA A 36 6.90 3.75 -10.05
N ARG A 37 7.74 3.25 -10.92
CA ARG A 37 7.96 1.81 -11.17
C ARG A 37 9.33 1.42 -10.63
N LEU A 38 9.52 0.15 -10.33
CA LEU A 38 10.83 -0.37 -9.96
C LEU A 38 11.88 -0.09 -11.04
N THR A 39 11.48 -0.14 -12.31
CA THR A 39 12.31 0.17 -13.46
C THR A 39 12.80 1.63 -13.54
N ASP A 40 12.16 2.54 -12.80
CA ASP A 40 12.60 3.94 -12.73
C ASP A 40 13.80 4.11 -11.79
N PHE A 41 14.10 3.10 -10.97
CA PHE A 41 15.20 3.09 -9.98
C PHE A 41 16.31 2.10 -10.30
N VAL A 42 16.08 1.19 -11.26
CA VAL A 42 17.05 0.16 -11.68
C VAL A 42 17.37 0.33 -13.14
N PHE A 43 18.64 0.39 -13.45
CA PHE A 43 19.18 0.67 -14.79
C PHE A 43 20.10 -0.45 -15.22
N ARG A 44 20.10 -0.75 -16.51
CA ARG A 44 21.05 -1.72 -17.08
C ARG A 44 22.27 -1.00 -17.60
N LYS A 45 23.42 -1.22 -16.95
CA LYS A 45 24.72 -0.65 -17.31
C LYS A 45 25.76 -1.77 -17.42
N ASN A 46 26.49 -1.78 -18.52
CA ASN A 46 27.55 -2.77 -18.78
C ASN A 46 27.09 -4.24 -18.60
N GLY A 47 25.82 -4.53 -18.96
CA GLY A 47 25.23 -5.86 -18.84
C GLY A 47 24.76 -6.25 -17.43
N GLN A 48 24.88 -5.36 -16.43
CA GLN A 48 24.45 -5.56 -15.05
C GLN A 48 23.31 -4.62 -14.68
N ASP A 49 22.43 -5.07 -13.79
CA ASP A 49 21.39 -4.24 -13.23
C ASP A 49 21.96 -3.47 -12.03
N VAL A 50 21.91 -2.15 -12.09
CA VAL A 50 22.44 -1.24 -11.09
C VAL A 50 21.35 -0.28 -10.62
N THR A 51 21.46 0.19 -9.38
CA THR A 51 20.51 1.17 -8.86
C THR A 51 20.83 2.58 -9.37
N PHE A 52 19.86 3.49 -9.24
CA PHE A 52 20.06 4.90 -9.59
C PHE A 52 21.22 5.58 -8.86
N LEU A 53 21.67 5.03 -7.73
CA LEU A 53 22.82 5.56 -6.97
C LEU A 53 24.17 5.26 -7.64
N ASN A 54 24.21 4.32 -8.58
CA ASN A 54 25.44 3.97 -9.28
C ASN A 54 25.96 5.17 -10.11
N GLU A 55 27.27 5.41 -10.07
CA GLU A 55 27.94 6.52 -10.78
C GLU A 55 27.73 6.51 -12.30
N ASN A 56 27.57 5.33 -12.90
CA ASN A 56 27.32 5.17 -14.33
C ASN A 56 25.88 5.52 -14.77
N VAL A 57 25.01 5.84 -13.83
CA VAL A 57 23.66 6.34 -14.11
C VAL A 57 23.68 7.86 -14.00
N GLY A 58 23.40 8.56 -15.09
CA GLY A 58 23.38 10.03 -15.09
C GLY A 58 22.22 10.59 -14.26
N THR A 59 22.43 11.71 -13.58
CA THR A 59 21.38 12.37 -12.77
C THR A 59 20.16 12.70 -13.63
N GLN A 60 20.35 13.25 -14.82
CA GLN A 60 19.23 13.60 -15.71
C GLN A 60 18.53 12.35 -16.26
N GLU A 61 19.25 11.27 -16.50
CA GLU A 61 18.69 9.99 -16.89
C GLU A 61 17.74 9.44 -15.82
N PHE A 62 18.15 9.53 -14.58
CA PHE A 62 17.32 9.09 -13.44
C PHE A 62 16.16 10.04 -13.18
N LEU A 63 16.43 11.33 -12.93
CA LEU A 63 15.41 12.30 -12.55
C LEU A 63 14.42 12.59 -13.67
N GLY A 64 14.80 12.40 -14.94
CA GLY A 64 13.91 12.55 -16.09
C GLY A 64 12.74 11.57 -16.10
N ASN A 65 12.90 10.41 -15.46
CA ASN A 65 11.85 9.39 -15.35
C ASN A 65 10.88 9.64 -14.18
N LEU A 66 11.21 10.56 -13.26
CA LEU A 66 10.41 10.83 -12.08
C LEU A 66 9.55 12.08 -12.26
N ASN A 67 8.34 12.03 -11.71
CA ASN A 67 7.50 13.21 -11.51
C ASN A 67 8.09 14.11 -10.42
N ASP A 68 7.60 15.34 -10.32
CA ASP A 68 8.04 16.29 -9.27
C ASP A 68 7.80 15.73 -7.86
N TYR A 69 6.76 14.93 -7.70
CA TYR A 69 6.47 14.15 -6.51
C TYR A 69 6.28 12.67 -6.85
N THR A 70 7.07 11.84 -6.21
CA THR A 70 6.90 10.39 -6.26
C THR A 70 5.98 9.93 -5.14
N HIS A 71 4.89 9.28 -5.51
CA HIS A 71 3.93 8.69 -4.58
C HIS A 71 4.14 7.18 -4.55
N LEU A 72 4.35 6.64 -3.37
CA LEU A 72 4.50 5.21 -3.11
C LEU A 72 3.52 4.81 -2.03
N GLY A 73 2.75 3.78 -2.27
CA GLY A 73 1.82 3.24 -1.27
C GLY A 73 1.88 1.72 -1.25
N VAL A 74 1.93 1.16 -0.06
CA VAL A 74 1.87 -0.27 0.17
C VAL A 74 0.79 -0.52 1.20
N SER A 75 -0.06 -1.49 0.95
CA SER A 75 -1.03 -1.96 1.94
C SER A 75 -0.98 -3.47 2.05
N ALA A 76 -1.15 -3.96 3.25
CA ALA A 76 -1.25 -5.38 3.54
C ALA A 76 -2.47 -5.64 4.43
N ALA A 77 -3.18 -6.72 4.14
CA ALA A 77 -4.31 -7.18 4.95
C ALA A 77 -4.18 -8.68 5.20
N ILE A 78 -4.36 -9.07 6.44
CA ILE A 78 -4.33 -10.46 6.88
C ILE A 78 -5.65 -10.83 7.56
N PRO A 79 -6.24 -11.99 7.26
CA PRO A 79 -7.35 -12.50 8.01
C PRO A 79 -6.86 -12.95 9.40
N VAL A 80 -7.58 -12.52 10.44
CA VAL A 80 -7.33 -12.96 11.81
C VAL A 80 -8.21 -14.17 12.10
N MET A 81 -9.50 -14.07 11.77
CA MET A 81 -10.47 -15.13 11.98
C MET A 81 -11.61 -14.98 10.98
N SER A 82 -12.13 -16.11 10.52
CA SER A 82 -13.35 -16.11 9.72
C SER A 82 -14.22 -17.31 10.07
N PHE A 83 -15.52 -17.08 10.10
CA PHE A 83 -16.53 -18.08 10.42
C PHE A 83 -17.63 -18.02 9.38
N GLY A 84 -17.88 -19.13 8.69
CA GLY A 84 -18.92 -19.24 7.67
C GLY A 84 -19.94 -20.32 8.01
N PHE A 85 -21.21 -20.01 7.83
CA PHE A 85 -22.32 -20.93 8.15
C PHE A 85 -23.54 -20.69 7.27
N LYS A 86 -24.33 -21.76 7.07
CA LYS A 86 -25.66 -21.67 6.47
C LYS A 86 -26.69 -21.22 7.49
N GLY A 87 -27.50 -20.23 7.14
CA GLY A 87 -28.55 -19.71 7.99
C GLY A 87 -29.29 -18.56 7.31
N PHE A 88 -30.46 -18.18 7.84
CA PHE A 88 -31.24 -17.06 7.31
C PHE A 88 -31.55 -17.19 5.82
N HIS A 89 -31.86 -18.41 5.36
CA HIS A 89 -32.11 -18.76 3.94
C HIS A 89 -30.93 -18.47 3.01
N GLY A 90 -29.71 -18.41 3.53
CA GLY A 90 -28.53 -18.09 2.75
C GLY A 90 -27.25 -18.60 3.40
N TYR A 91 -26.14 -18.05 2.95
CA TYR A 91 -24.83 -18.30 3.54
C TYR A 91 -24.28 -17.03 4.16
N ASN A 92 -23.83 -17.15 5.39
CA ASN A 92 -23.32 -16.03 6.19
C ASN A 92 -21.85 -16.23 6.48
N THR A 93 -21.10 -15.14 6.47
CA THR A 93 -19.71 -15.14 6.93
C THR A 93 -19.48 -13.96 7.85
N ILE A 94 -18.84 -14.24 8.98
CA ILE A 94 -18.30 -13.23 9.89
C ILE A 94 -16.79 -13.33 9.77
N SER A 95 -16.11 -12.24 9.50
CA SER A 95 -14.66 -12.22 9.42
C SER A 95 -14.07 -11.04 10.16
N VAL A 96 -12.92 -11.29 10.79
CA VAL A 96 -12.08 -10.27 11.41
C VAL A 96 -10.76 -10.27 10.66
N SER A 97 -10.31 -9.10 10.24
CA SER A 97 -9.02 -8.92 9.58
C SER A 97 -8.28 -7.71 10.15
N ALA A 98 -6.96 -7.76 10.09
CA ALA A 98 -6.10 -6.64 10.37
C ALA A 98 -5.49 -6.15 9.05
N SER A 99 -5.41 -4.84 8.89
CA SER A 99 -4.76 -4.23 7.74
C SER A 99 -3.85 -3.09 8.16
N THR A 100 -2.82 -2.90 7.38
CA THR A 100 -1.93 -1.76 7.50
C THR A 100 -1.69 -1.15 6.13
N SER A 101 -1.55 0.15 6.08
CA SER A 101 -1.14 0.84 4.87
C SER A 101 -0.09 1.88 5.20
N ALA A 102 0.91 1.97 4.34
CA ALA A 102 1.92 3.00 4.38
C ALA A 102 1.90 3.76 3.04
N SER A 103 1.96 5.07 3.10
CA SER A 103 2.13 5.90 1.91
C SER A 103 3.22 6.94 2.12
N LEU A 104 3.98 7.17 1.06
CA LEU A 104 5.05 8.15 1.02
C LEU A 104 4.82 9.09 -0.16
N LYS A 105 5.04 10.36 0.06
CA LYS A 105 5.16 11.39 -0.97
C LYS A 105 6.56 11.98 -0.90
N VAL A 106 7.34 11.74 -1.93
CA VAL A 106 8.76 12.07 -1.98
C VAL A 106 9.00 13.11 -3.06
N PRO A 107 9.45 14.34 -2.71
CA PRO A 107 9.84 15.35 -3.68
C PRO A 107 11.05 14.88 -4.52
N LYS A 108 11.09 15.29 -5.79
CA LYS A 108 12.19 14.96 -6.72
C LYS A 108 13.55 15.42 -6.18
N ASP A 109 13.60 16.54 -5.50
CA ASP A 109 14.84 17.10 -4.93
C ASP A 109 15.44 16.23 -3.82
N LEU A 110 14.62 15.43 -3.13
CA LEU A 110 15.14 14.43 -2.20
C LEU A 110 15.92 13.31 -2.93
N PHE A 111 15.43 12.87 -4.08
CA PHE A 111 16.16 11.91 -4.92
C PHE A 111 17.41 12.54 -5.53
N ARG A 112 17.34 13.83 -5.88
CA ARG A 112 18.52 14.59 -6.35
C ARG A 112 19.57 14.66 -5.26
N LEU A 113 19.20 14.98 -4.02
CA LEU A 113 20.10 14.98 -2.87
C LEU A 113 20.77 13.62 -2.67
N LEU A 114 20.01 12.52 -2.76
CA LEU A 114 20.55 11.17 -2.62
C LEU A 114 21.53 10.82 -3.76
N LYS A 115 21.30 11.33 -4.97
CA LYS A 115 22.13 11.05 -6.15
C LYS A 115 23.39 11.91 -6.21
N GLU A 116 23.27 13.19 -5.95
CA GLU A 116 24.32 14.20 -6.14
C GLU A 116 25.02 14.59 -4.82
N GLY A 117 24.42 14.21 -3.69
CA GLY A 117 24.98 14.58 -2.38
C GLY A 117 24.97 16.10 -2.19
N THR A 118 26.06 16.61 -1.66
CA THR A 118 26.21 18.03 -1.32
C THR A 118 26.69 18.92 -2.48
N ASN A 119 26.64 18.43 -3.72
CA ASN A 119 27.13 19.19 -4.89
C ASN A 119 26.22 20.36 -5.28
N ILE A 120 24.99 20.37 -4.81
CA ILE A 120 24.02 21.47 -5.04
C ILE A 120 23.83 22.24 -3.75
N GLN A 121 23.68 23.58 -3.86
CA GLN A 121 23.57 24.46 -2.70
C GLN A 121 22.21 24.44 -2.02
N SER A 122 21.16 23.97 -2.68
CA SER A 122 19.82 24.00 -2.12
C SER A 122 18.92 22.90 -2.70
N TYR A 123 18.16 22.25 -1.81
CA TYR A 123 17.15 21.24 -2.14
C TYR A 123 15.83 21.61 -1.50
N ASP A 124 14.76 21.61 -2.30
CA ASP A 124 13.40 21.84 -1.81
C ASP A 124 12.75 20.48 -1.55
N ILE A 125 12.63 20.12 -0.28
CA ILE A 125 11.97 18.91 0.18
C ILE A 125 10.57 19.19 0.76
N SER A 126 10.03 20.38 0.47
CA SER A 126 8.65 20.74 0.85
C SER A 126 7.65 19.72 0.34
N HIS A 127 6.57 19.56 1.09
CA HIS A 127 5.49 18.60 0.79
C HIS A 127 5.92 17.12 0.81
N ALA A 128 7.11 16.80 1.38
CA ALA A 128 7.40 15.42 1.73
C ALA A 128 6.40 14.95 2.80
N ALA A 129 5.84 13.78 2.63
CA ALA A 129 4.87 13.24 3.57
C ALA A 129 5.02 11.74 3.73
N ALA A 130 4.77 11.25 4.93
CA ALA A 130 4.64 9.83 5.24
C ALA A 130 3.40 9.61 6.08
N HIS A 131 2.58 8.66 5.69
CA HIS A 131 1.36 8.30 6.39
C HIS A 131 1.34 6.79 6.60
N LEU A 132 1.08 6.36 7.83
CA LEU A 132 0.97 4.97 8.21
C LEU A 132 -0.33 4.77 8.98
N THR A 133 -1.16 3.84 8.54
CA THR A 133 -2.38 3.45 9.26
C THR A 133 -2.39 1.97 9.59
N ALA A 134 -2.97 1.65 10.72
CA ALA A 134 -3.33 0.28 11.09
C ALA A 134 -4.81 0.25 11.45
N THR A 135 -5.55 -0.72 10.91
CA THR A 135 -6.98 -0.86 11.13
C THR A 135 -7.35 -2.32 11.39
N ALA A 136 -8.35 -2.52 12.24
CA ALA A 136 -9.07 -3.78 12.35
C ALA A 136 -10.41 -3.66 11.61
N GLU A 137 -10.79 -4.69 10.87
CA GLU A 137 -12.05 -4.77 10.15
C GLU A 137 -12.85 -5.95 10.67
N VAL A 138 -14.10 -5.73 11.00
CA VAL A 138 -15.10 -6.77 11.19
C VAL A 138 -16.06 -6.70 10.00
N ALA A 139 -16.16 -7.78 9.25
CA ALA A 139 -17.06 -7.87 8.11
C ALA A 139 -18.12 -8.93 8.32
N LEU A 140 -19.36 -8.58 8.02
CA LEU A 140 -20.52 -9.45 8.01
C LEU A 140 -21.00 -9.59 6.57
N ASN A 141 -20.90 -10.78 6.02
CA ASN A 141 -21.38 -11.08 4.68
C ASN A 141 -22.62 -11.96 4.74
N HIS A 142 -23.60 -11.64 3.92
CA HIS A 142 -24.76 -12.48 3.65
C HIS A 142 -24.91 -12.70 2.16
N SER A 143 -25.07 -13.95 1.72
CA SER A 143 -25.38 -14.30 0.33
C SER A 143 -26.64 -15.15 0.28
N HIS A 144 -27.54 -14.81 -0.63
CA HIS A 144 -28.82 -15.49 -0.84
C HIS A 144 -28.98 -15.93 -2.29
N GLN A 145 -29.41 -17.17 -2.48
CA GLN A 145 -29.71 -17.69 -3.80
C GLN A 145 -31.19 -17.46 -4.11
N ILE A 146 -31.48 -16.62 -5.11
CA ILE A 146 -32.84 -16.27 -5.53
C ILE A 146 -33.38 -17.31 -6.51
N THR A 147 -32.55 -17.69 -7.50
CA THR A 147 -32.88 -18.73 -8.48
C THR A 147 -31.69 -19.69 -8.62
N LYS A 148 -31.83 -20.72 -9.46
CA LYS A 148 -30.72 -21.65 -9.73
C LYS A 148 -29.48 -20.94 -10.28
N ASP A 149 -29.70 -19.85 -11.04
CA ASP A 149 -28.64 -19.13 -11.75
C ASP A 149 -28.34 -17.74 -11.18
N LEU A 150 -29.16 -17.26 -10.20
CA LEU A 150 -29.01 -15.94 -9.63
C LEU A 150 -28.78 -16.02 -8.13
N ARG A 151 -27.66 -15.47 -7.70
CA ARG A 151 -27.32 -15.26 -6.29
C ARG A 151 -26.94 -13.80 -6.05
N ILE A 152 -27.43 -13.24 -4.97
CA ILE A 152 -27.09 -11.89 -4.52
C ILE A 152 -26.35 -11.98 -3.19
N GLY A 153 -25.58 -10.96 -2.87
CA GLY A 153 -24.87 -10.87 -1.60
C GLY A 153 -24.55 -9.44 -1.23
N ALA A 154 -24.46 -9.21 0.07
CA ALA A 154 -24.06 -7.94 0.63
C ALA A 154 -23.04 -8.16 1.75
N THR A 155 -22.12 -7.21 1.91
CA THR A 155 -21.18 -7.20 3.02
C THR A 155 -21.28 -5.87 3.75
N LEU A 156 -21.51 -5.94 5.06
CA LEU A 156 -21.37 -4.83 5.97
C LEU A 156 -19.97 -4.88 6.59
N LYS A 157 -19.24 -3.78 6.54
CA LYS A 157 -17.89 -3.67 7.11
C LYS A 157 -17.88 -2.58 8.19
N ILE A 158 -17.30 -2.93 9.32
CA ILE A 158 -17.01 -2.01 10.41
C ILE A 158 -15.49 -1.93 10.53
N LEU A 159 -14.96 -0.72 10.38
CA LEU A 159 -13.52 -0.48 10.51
C LEU A 159 -13.26 0.22 11.84
N VAL A 160 -12.27 -0.26 12.56
CA VAL A 160 -11.78 0.33 13.80
C VAL A 160 -10.32 0.72 13.59
N GLY A 161 -10.00 2.00 13.75
CA GLY A 161 -8.62 2.48 13.71
C GLY A 161 -7.84 1.93 14.90
N ALA A 162 -6.72 1.29 14.63
CA ALA A 162 -5.80 0.77 15.65
C ALA A 162 -4.57 1.67 15.85
N GLY A 163 -4.23 2.45 14.84
CA GLY A 163 -3.14 3.42 14.90
C GLY A 163 -3.07 4.26 13.63
N ASP A 164 -2.61 5.49 13.81
CA ASP A 164 -2.39 6.43 12.71
C ASP A 164 -1.12 7.25 13.03
N LEU A 165 -0.25 7.38 12.03
CA LEU A 165 0.93 8.23 12.09
C LEU A 165 0.96 9.05 10.81
N ASP A 166 0.92 10.37 10.96
CA ASP A 166 1.02 11.32 9.86
C ASP A 166 2.23 12.22 10.06
N MET A 167 3.10 12.29 9.07
CA MET A 167 4.22 13.21 9.00
C MET A 167 4.13 13.99 7.71
N ASN A 168 4.08 15.31 7.80
CA ASN A 168 3.99 16.19 6.65
C ASN A 168 4.92 17.39 6.83
N PHE A 169 5.77 17.61 5.84
CA PHE A 169 6.64 18.78 5.78
C PHE A 169 6.03 19.78 4.78
N GLU A 170 5.24 20.72 5.26
CA GLU A 170 4.61 21.71 4.40
C GLU A 170 5.64 22.60 3.69
N LYS A 171 6.65 23.03 4.42
CA LYS A 171 7.78 23.79 3.89
C LYS A 171 9.05 23.23 4.50
N ALA A 172 9.97 22.74 3.68
CA ALA A 172 11.25 22.27 4.14
C ALA A 172 12.29 22.49 3.04
N LYS A 173 13.29 23.26 3.33
CA LYS A 173 14.38 23.58 2.42
C LYS A 173 15.70 23.32 3.10
N LEU A 174 16.53 22.51 2.46
CA LEU A 174 17.92 22.30 2.87
C LEU A 174 18.81 23.22 2.03
N THR A 175 19.60 24.04 2.69
CA THR A 175 20.53 24.95 2.03
C THR A 175 21.93 24.73 2.62
N LEU A 176 22.91 24.58 1.74
CA LEU A 176 24.33 24.56 2.14
C LEU A 176 24.83 26.00 2.17
N ASP A 177 25.31 26.44 3.33
CA ASP A 177 25.95 27.74 3.52
C ASP A 177 27.36 27.53 4.09
N GLY A 178 28.34 27.65 3.19
CA GLY A 178 29.72 27.29 3.49
C GLY A 178 29.87 25.81 3.80
N ASP A 179 30.35 25.49 5.00
CA ASP A 179 30.54 24.11 5.47
C ASP A 179 29.33 23.58 6.28
N TYR A 180 28.23 24.33 6.37
CA TYR A 180 27.08 24.03 7.23
C TYR A 180 25.80 23.84 6.40
N TRP A 181 24.98 22.85 6.81
CA TRP A 181 23.64 22.70 6.31
C TRP A 181 22.63 23.41 7.21
N THR A 182 21.76 24.20 6.60
CA THR A 182 20.65 24.86 7.29
C THR A 182 19.35 24.24 6.78
N ALA A 183 18.51 23.77 7.71
CA ALA A 183 17.16 23.33 7.42
C ALA A 183 16.17 24.41 7.85
N VAL A 184 15.29 24.82 6.97
CA VAL A 184 14.18 25.73 7.25
C VAL A 184 12.89 24.94 7.06
N THR A 185 12.06 24.88 8.09
CA THR A 185 10.75 24.17 8.11
C THR A 185 9.63 25.17 8.34
#